data_2c805e62331d79c34bf8f7d5cfd76737
#
_entry.id   2c805e62331d79c34bf8f7d5cfd76737
#
_cell.length_a   1.000
_cell.length_b   1.000
_cell.length_c   1.000
_cell.angle_alpha   90.00
_cell.angle_beta   90.00
_cell.angle_gamma   90.00
#
_symmetry.space_group_name_H-M   'P 1'
#
loop_
_entity.id
_entity.type
_entity.pdbx_description
1 polymer ?
#
loop_
_entity_poly.entity_id
_entity_poly.type
_entity_poly.pdbx_seq_one_letter_code
_entity_poly.pdbx_strand_id
1 'polypeptide(L)'
;MWRRGSACAILKEGIVMHSLMRVGAGILLSVGLMASSGCGGSGETLHLEVLPPQQPVQVAEPEAVKIVIEPFEDRRADKHRIGMRTHLWGGVTNFNVTGEKPGEVYAQALADRLRASGWLDRSWDVRVAPAGSAPTADIVISGQIFEFAANAKSRMFSTYITTSNKLTITARNNVDRSSTSRSLEGAQTDTVVWFSEDDVKKLMTATVKDTLDRYLADTTISQRAVRPSR
;
A
#
# COMPACT_ATOMS: atom_id res chain seq x y z
N MET A 1 14.64 -19.15 58.37
CA MET A 1 14.42 -18.01 59.30
C MET A 1 13.13 -17.40 58.83
N TRP A 2 12.04 -17.75 59.49
CA TRP A 2 11.21 -16.98 60.39
C TRP A 2 10.50 -15.82 59.69
N ARG A 3 9.20 -15.55 59.71
CA ARG A 3 7.96 -15.99 60.45
C ARG A 3 6.80 -15.46 59.60
N ARG A 4 5.69 -16.15 59.36
CA ARG A 4 4.46 -16.30 60.13
C ARG A 4 3.77 -15.01 60.56
N GLY A 5 2.49 -14.96 60.23
CA GLY A 5 1.41 -14.31 60.90
C GLY A 5 0.27 -14.09 59.91
N SER A 6 -0.67 -14.87 59.73
CA SER A 6 -1.79 -15.45 60.54
C SER A 6 -2.72 -14.37 61.09
N ALA A 7 -3.92 -14.58 60.70
CA ALA A 7 -5.15 -14.61 61.48
C ALA A 7 -6.08 -13.43 61.25
N CYS A 8 -7.24 -13.72 60.88
CA CYS A 8 -8.48 -14.11 61.58
C CYS A 8 -9.37 -12.91 61.70
N ALA A 9 -10.58 -12.86 61.51
CA ALA A 9 -11.71 -13.78 61.49
C ALA A 9 -12.99 -12.94 61.70
N ILE A 10 -14.05 -13.45 61.13
CA ILE A 10 -15.37 -13.66 61.81
C ILE A 10 -16.37 -12.48 61.79
N LEU A 11 -17.47 -12.79 61.08
CA LEU A 11 -18.89 -12.64 61.37
C LEU A 11 -19.48 -11.26 61.69
N LYS A 12 -20.46 -10.86 60.91
CA LYS A 12 -21.84 -10.88 61.38
C LYS A 12 -22.83 -10.81 60.26
N GLU A 13 -23.66 -11.84 60.21
CA GLU A 13 -24.97 -11.84 59.56
C GLU A 13 -25.87 -10.75 60.14
N GLY A 14 -26.76 -10.26 59.32
CA GLY A 14 -27.96 -9.70 59.84
C GLY A 14 -28.62 -8.61 59.03
N ILE A 15 -29.71 -9.01 58.38
CA ILE A 15 -30.92 -8.15 58.28
C ILE A 15 -30.82 -7.01 57.23
N VAL A 16 -31.68 -6.81 56.24
CA VAL A 16 -33.13 -7.08 56.06
C VAL A 16 -33.49 -6.72 54.64
N MET A 17 -34.19 -7.58 54.04
CA MET A 17 -35.18 -7.41 52.99
C MET A 17 -35.97 -6.12 53.11
N HIS A 18 -35.67 -5.13 52.24
CA HIS A 18 -36.56 -4.05 51.81
C HIS A 18 -35.78 -3.09 50.89
N SER A 19 -35.61 -3.41 49.65
CA SER A 19 -35.43 -2.44 48.59
C SER A 19 -35.43 -3.10 47.22
N LEU A 20 -36.36 -3.94 46.94
CA LEU A 20 -36.52 -4.65 45.66
C LEU A 20 -37.51 -3.92 44.72
N MET A 21 -37.56 -2.60 44.78
CA MET A 21 -38.52 -1.87 43.90
C MET A 21 -38.07 -0.52 43.37
N ARG A 22 -36.76 -0.25 43.33
CA ARG A 22 -36.24 1.02 42.74
C ARG A 22 -35.09 0.83 41.77
N VAL A 23 -34.72 -0.39 41.40
CA VAL A 23 -33.59 -0.63 40.45
C VAL A 23 -34.05 -0.88 39.01
N GLY A 24 -35.36 -1.05 38.79
CA GLY A 24 -35.89 -1.39 37.46
C GLY A 24 -36.01 -0.20 36.48
N ALA A 25 -35.98 1.05 36.94
CA ALA A 25 -36.21 2.20 36.06
C ALA A 25 -34.90 2.85 35.55
N GLY A 26 -33.75 2.53 36.14
CA GLY A 26 -32.44 3.11 35.75
C GLY A 26 -31.70 2.38 34.63
N ILE A 27 -32.01 1.09 34.45
CA ILE A 27 -31.30 0.25 33.46
C ILE A 27 -31.85 0.41 32.04
N LEU A 28 -33.10 0.78 31.88
CA LEU A 28 -33.70 0.99 30.57
C LEU A 28 -33.32 2.33 29.91
N LEU A 29 -32.83 3.30 30.70
CA LEU A 29 -32.41 4.61 30.15
C LEU A 29 -30.93 4.62 29.72
N SER A 30 -30.10 3.72 30.25
CA SER A 30 -28.68 3.64 29.90
C SER A 30 -28.40 2.82 28.64
N VAL A 31 -29.31 1.95 28.19
CA VAL A 31 -29.16 1.17 26.95
C VAL A 31 -29.54 2.01 25.73
N GLY A 32 -30.36 3.06 25.89
CA GLY A 32 -30.77 3.94 24.78
C GLY A 32 -29.72 4.96 24.31
N LEU A 33 -28.67 5.25 25.12
CA LEU A 33 -27.66 6.27 24.78
C LEU A 33 -26.39 5.70 24.16
N MET A 34 -26.20 4.37 24.12
CA MET A 34 -25.03 3.77 23.47
C MET A 34 -25.24 3.42 21.99
N ALA A 35 -26.45 3.65 21.45
CA ALA A 35 -26.74 3.35 20.05
C ALA A 35 -26.43 4.50 19.07
N SER A 36 -25.96 5.65 19.55
CA SER A 36 -25.71 6.83 18.70
C SER A 36 -24.24 7.14 18.41
N SER A 37 -23.29 6.33 18.89
CA SER A 37 -21.91 6.41 18.40
C SER A 37 -21.68 5.48 17.21
N GLY A 38 -22.55 5.60 16.21
CA GLY A 38 -22.22 5.17 14.86
C GLY A 38 -21.07 6.04 14.38
N CYS A 39 -19.84 5.58 14.53
CA CYS A 39 -18.69 6.18 13.86
C CYS A 39 -18.90 6.05 12.36
N GLY A 40 -19.69 6.94 11.80
CA GLY A 40 -19.63 7.26 10.39
C GLY A 40 -18.20 7.79 10.17
N GLY A 41 -17.39 7.09 9.40
CA GLY A 41 -16.05 7.52 9.05
C GLY A 41 -16.11 8.95 8.53
N SER A 42 -15.55 9.89 9.27
CA SER A 42 -15.67 11.33 9.05
C SER A 42 -14.54 11.85 8.17
N GLY A 43 -14.39 11.30 6.94
CA GLY A 43 -13.41 11.84 6.00
C GLY A 43 -11.95 11.58 6.38
N GLU A 44 -11.69 10.64 7.27
CA GLU A 44 -10.34 10.20 7.64
C GLU A 44 -9.53 9.76 6.42
N THR A 45 -8.23 10.06 6.41
CA THR A 45 -7.32 9.60 5.36
C THR A 45 -6.36 8.57 5.91
N LEU A 46 -6.36 7.37 5.33
CA LEU A 46 -5.40 6.31 5.62
C LEU A 46 -4.23 6.39 4.63
N HIS A 47 -3.00 6.38 5.15
CA HIS A 47 -1.77 6.37 4.36
C HIS A 47 -1.24 4.95 4.23
N LEU A 48 -1.34 4.40 3.02
CA LEU A 48 -0.95 3.03 2.72
C LEU A 48 0.54 2.98 2.36
N GLU A 49 1.29 2.14 3.05
CA GLU A 49 2.65 1.77 2.65
C GLU A 49 2.56 0.67 1.59
N VAL A 50 2.63 1.07 0.33
CA VAL A 50 2.60 0.16 -0.81
C VAL A 50 4.03 -0.25 -1.12
N LEU A 51 4.29 -1.55 -1.16
CA LEU A 51 5.61 -2.15 -1.39
C LEU A 51 6.62 -1.81 -0.28
N PRO A 52 6.65 -2.56 0.82
CA PRO A 52 7.67 -2.42 1.84
C PRO A 52 9.06 -2.60 1.21
N PRO A 53 10.07 -1.85 1.66
CA PRO A 53 11.42 -1.90 1.10
C PRO A 53 11.96 -3.34 1.12
N GLN A 54 12.39 -3.82 -0.05
CA GLN A 54 13.05 -5.11 -0.18
C GLN A 54 14.55 -4.92 0.07
N GLN A 55 15.17 -5.86 0.78
CA GLN A 55 16.62 -5.83 1.00
C GLN A 55 17.32 -6.00 -0.35
N PRO A 56 18.24 -5.10 -0.73
CA PRO A 56 18.99 -5.22 -1.97
C PRO A 56 19.89 -6.45 -1.92
N VAL A 57 19.81 -7.28 -2.96
CA VAL A 57 20.80 -8.32 -3.18
C VAL A 57 22.06 -7.63 -3.70
N GLN A 58 23.15 -7.70 -2.94
CA GLN A 58 24.44 -7.17 -3.40
C GLN A 58 24.98 -8.09 -4.51
N VAL A 59 25.06 -7.56 -5.72
CA VAL A 59 25.87 -8.18 -6.77
C VAL A 59 26.85 -7.14 -7.26
N ALA A 60 28.10 -7.37 -6.93
CA ALA A 60 29.23 -6.65 -7.47
C ALA A 60 29.69 -7.35 -8.76
N GLU A 61 29.24 -6.86 -9.91
CA GLU A 61 29.87 -7.20 -11.19
C GLU A 61 30.50 -5.96 -11.81
N PRO A 62 31.77 -6.03 -12.31
CA PRO A 62 32.52 -4.88 -12.80
C PRO A 62 31.93 -4.21 -14.04
N GLU A 63 30.99 -4.84 -14.73
CA GLU A 63 30.38 -4.35 -15.97
C GLU A 63 28.85 -4.14 -15.85
N ALA A 64 28.37 -3.88 -14.65
CA ALA A 64 26.94 -3.63 -14.45
C ALA A 64 26.45 -2.46 -15.30
N VAL A 65 25.36 -2.66 -16.05
CA VAL A 65 24.67 -1.58 -16.75
C VAL A 65 24.12 -0.60 -15.71
N LYS A 66 24.45 0.68 -15.85
CA LYS A 66 24.02 1.73 -14.93
C LYS A 66 22.65 2.23 -15.34
N ILE A 67 21.68 1.99 -14.45
CA ILE A 67 20.29 2.36 -14.67
C ILE A 67 19.90 3.45 -13.68
N VAL A 68 19.34 4.53 -14.16
CA VAL A 68 18.72 5.55 -13.34
C VAL A 68 17.23 5.57 -13.61
N ILE A 69 16.46 5.54 -12.53
CA ILE A 69 15.00 5.65 -12.57
C ILE A 69 14.63 7.01 -12.03
N GLU A 70 13.95 7.80 -12.85
CA GLU A 70 13.40 9.09 -12.45
C GLU A 70 12.04 8.86 -11.76
N PRO A 71 11.66 9.65 -10.72
CA PRO A 71 10.31 9.64 -10.19
C PRO A 71 9.28 9.76 -11.29
N PHE A 72 8.24 8.92 -11.29
CA PHE A 72 7.23 8.94 -12.33
C PHE A 72 6.37 10.19 -12.22
N GLU A 73 6.02 10.77 -13.35
CA GLU A 73 5.13 11.93 -13.41
C GLU A 73 3.70 11.51 -13.08
N ASP A 74 3.09 12.14 -12.08
CA ASP A 74 1.70 11.91 -11.73
C ASP A 74 0.77 12.71 -12.66
N ARG A 75 0.15 12.01 -13.61
CA ARG A 75 -0.84 12.50 -14.58
C ARG A 75 -2.27 12.15 -14.22
N ARG A 76 -2.53 11.63 -13.01
CA ARG A 76 -3.88 11.31 -12.56
C ARG A 76 -4.76 12.56 -12.50
N ALA A 77 -6.05 12.38 -12.73
CA ALA A 77 -7.03 13.47 -12.62
C ALA A 77 -7.23 13.93 -11.18
N ASP A 78 -7.33 12.97 -10.23
CA ASP A 78 -7.37 13.25 -8.78
C ASP A 78 -6.01 12.93 -8.17
N LYS A 79 -5.32 13.96 -7.67
CA LYS A 79 -4.00 13.84 -7.03
C LYS A 79 -4.06 13.85 -5.50
N HIS A 80 -5.24 14.18 -4.93
CA HIS A 80 -5.39 14.32 -3.48
C HIS A 80 -5.51 12.97 -2.76
N ARG A 81 -5.88 11.93 -3.49
CA ARG A 81 -6.08 10.59 -2.96
C ARG A 81 -5.87 9.54 -4.05
N ILE A 82 -5.68 8.29 -3.63
CA ILE A 82 -5.67 7.14 -4.54
C ILE A 82 -7.01 6.40 -4.56
N GLY A 83 -7.96 6.79 -3.72
CA GLY A 83 -9.29 6.21 -3.68
C GLY A 83 -9.96 6.35 -2.33
N MET A 84 -10.97 5.52 -2.07
CA MET A 84 -11.76 5.63 -0.85
C MET A 84 -12.43 4.30 -0.46
N ARG A 85 -12.74 4.18 0.83
CA ARG A 85 -13.71 3.21 1.35
C ARG A 85 -15.03 3.89 1.58
N THR A 86 -16.11 3.32 1.02
CA THR A 86 -17.49 3.70 1.35
C THR A 86 -18.03 2.74 2.40
N HIS A 87 -18.48 3.27 3.53
CA HIS A 87 -19.03 2.48 4.63
C HIS A 87 -20.49 2.11 4.39
N LEU A 88 -20.95 1.00 4.98
CA LEU A 88 -22.33 0.49 4.78
C LEU A 88 -23.41 1.49 5.23
N TRP A 89 -23.15 2.20 6.33
CA TRP A 89 -24.10 3.15 6.93
C TRP A 89 -23.82 4.60 6.57
N GLY A 90 -23.10 4.82 5.48
CA GLY A 90 -22.65 6.15 5.08
C GLY A 90 -21.26 6.47 5.64
N GLY A 91 -20.70 7.58 5.21
CA GLY A 91 -19.33 7.97 5.52
C GLY A 91 -18.31 7.41 4.53
N VAL A 92 -17.14 8.04 4.52
CA VAL A 92 -16.06 7.75 3.59
C VAL A 92 -14.73 7.83 4.34
N THR A 93 -13.84 6.87 4.08
CA THR A 93 -12.43 6.93 4.48
C THR A 93 -11.61 7.04 3.20
N ASN A 94 -10.78 8.07 3.07
CA ASN A 94 -9.91 8.24 1.91
C ASN A 94 -8.65 7.39 2.04
N PHE A 95 -8.10 6.98 0.90
CA PHE A 95 -6.81 6.31 0.82
C PHE A 95 -5.80 7.21 0.13
N ASN A 96 -4.59 7.25 0.66
CA ASN A 96 -3.44 7.85 -0.01
C ASN A 96 -2.19 6.99 0.22
N VAL A 97 -1.13 7.21 -0.55
CA VAL A 97 0.16 6.56 -0.29
C VAL A 97 0.95 7.33 0.75
N THR A 98 1.78 6.64 1.49
CA THR A 98 2.72 7.27 2.43
C THR A 98 3.62 8.26 1.67
N GLY A 99 3.73 9.48 2.19
CA GLY A 99 4.47 10.57 1.54
C GLY A 99 3.73 11.27 0.39
N GLU A 100 2.51 10.81 0.02
CA GLU A 100 1.63 11.43 -1.00
C GLU A 100 2.25 11.55 -2.40
N LYS A 101 3.25 10.72 -2.70
CA LYS A 101 4.02 10.78 -3.96
C LYS A 101 4.01 9.45 -4.71
N PRO A 102 2.93 9.11 -5.42
CA PRO A 102 2.85 7.85 -6.18
C PRO A 102 4.02 7.65 -7.17
N GLY A 103 4.53 8.73 -7.74
CA GLY A 103 5.66 8.67 -8.66
C GLY A 103 6.96 8.16 -8.03
N GLU A 104 7.22 8.53 -6.78
CA GLU A 104 8.36 8.01 -6.01
C GLU A 104 8.15 6.53 -5.64
N VAL A 105 6.91 6.16 -5.29
CA VAL A 105 6.54 4.76 -4.98
C VAL A 105 6.82 3.85 -6.18
N TYR A 106 6.39 4.24 -7.39
CA TYR A 106 6.64 3.44 -8.59
C TYR A 106 8.12 3.37 -8.96
N ALA A 107 8.84 4.48 -8.89
CA ALA A 107 10.27 4.52 -9.19
C ALA A 107 11.05 3.62 -8.22
N GLN A 108 10.74 3.69 -6.94
CA GLN A 108 11.37 2.85 -5.92
C GLN A 108 11.01 1.37 -6.10
N ALA A 109 9.73 1.07 -6.36
CA ALA A 109 9.28 -0.29 -6.62
C ALA A 109 9.99 -0.94 -7.81
N LEU A 110 10.13 -0.21 -8.91
CA LEU A 110 10.86 -0.68 -10.08
C LEU A 110 12.35 -0.86 -9.78
N ALA A 111 12.97 0.09 -9.04
CA ALA A 111 14.37 -0.01 -8.64
C ALA A 111 14.60 -1.26 -7.78
N ASP A 112 13.76 -1.50 -6.79
CA ASP A 112 13.89 -2.65 -5.90
C ASP A 112 13.68 -3.97 -6.65
N ARG A 113 12.72 -3.99 -7.58
CA ARG A 113 12.49 -5.15 -8.44
C ARG A 113 13.67 -5.46 -9.33
N LEU A 114 14.27 -4.45 -9.95
CA LEU A 114 15.48 -4.60 -10.78
C LEU A 114 16.70 -5.02 -9.97
N ARG A 115 16.85 -4.52 -8.75
CA ARG A 115 17.92 -4.96 -7.84
C ARG A 115 17.75 -6.41 -7.41
N ALA A 116 16.51 -6.83 -7.12
CA ALA A 116 16.22 -8.17 -6.63
C ALA A 116 16.28 -9.25 -7.71
N SER A 117 15.73 -9.00 -8.89
CA SER A 117 15.58 -10.01 -9.95
C SER A 117 16.11 -9.55 -11.29
N GLY A 118 16.12 -8.25 -11.54
CA GLY A 118 16.59 -7.65 -12.77
C GLY A 118 15.96 -8.22 -14.04
N TRP A 119 16.59 -7.97 -15.17
CA TRP A 119 16.34 -8.68 -16.41
C TRP A 119 17.23 -9.94 -16.46
N LEU A 120 16.66 -11.06 -16.87
CA LEU A 120 17.37 -12.35 -17.01
C LEU A 120 18.04 -12.80 -15.68
N ASP A 121 17.36 -12.63 -14.56
CA ASP A 121 17.83 -13.01 -13.21
C ASP A 121 19.19 -12.42 -12.82
N ARG A 122 19.55 -11.27 -13.39
CA ARG A 122 20.75 -10.53 -13.03
C ARG A 122 20.37 -9.25 -12.30
N SER A 123 21.11 -8.93 -11.27
CA SER A 123 21.00 -7.64 -10.60
C SER A 123 21.80 -6.58 -11.36
N TRP A 124 21.32 -5.32 -11.26
CA TRP A 124 21.87 -4.19 -11.98
C TRP A 124 22.22 -3.06 -11.02
N ASP A 125 23.16 -2.18 -11.40
CA ASP A 125 23.42 -0.92 -10.66
C ASP A 125 22.26 0.05 -10.93
N VAL A 126 21.24 -0.01 -10.07
CA VAL A 126 20.01 0.78 -10.22
C VAL A 126 19.92 1.84 -9.13
N ARG A 127 19.68 3.07 -9.53
CA ARG A 127 19.50 4.22 -8.62
C ARG A 127 18.21 4.97 -8.97
N VAL A 128 17.54 5.46 -7.93
CA VAL A 128 16.47 6.44 -8.11
C VAL A 128 17.08 7.82 -7.93
N ALA A 129 16.86 8.70 -8.89
CA ALA A 129 17.40 10.06 -8.86
C ALA A 129 16.48 11.05 -9.57
N PRO A 130 16.48 12.34 -9.17
CA PRO A 130 15.68 13.37 -9.82
C PRO A 130 15.93 13.45 -11.32
N ALA A 131 14.94 13.89 -12.08
CA ALA A 131 15.03 14.03 -13.52
C ALA A 131 16.23 14.90 -13.94
N GLY A 132 16.97 14.41 -14.93
CA GLY A 132 18.14 15.12 -15.46
C GLY A 132 19.42 15.04 -14.60
N SER A 133 19.42 14.34 -13.47
CA SER A 133 20.56 14.28 -12.54
C SER A 133 21.61 13.20 -12.88
N ALA A 134 21.43 12.41 -13.95
CA ALA A 134 22.26 11.25 -14.25
C ALA A 134 22.94 11.28 -15.62
N PRO A 135 23.95 12.15 -15.84
CA PRO A 135 24.64 12.25 -17.13
C PRO A 135 25.45 11.00 -17.52
N THR A 136 25.77 10.13 -16.56
CA THR A 136 26.62 8.95 -16.76
C THR A 136 25.86 7.61 -16.76
N ALA A 137 24.53 7.62 -16.72
CA ALA A 137 23.74 6.41 -16.83
C ALA A 137 23.73 5.85 -18.25
N ASP A 138 23.77 4.53 -18.39
CA ASP A 138 23.58 3.86 -19.68
C ASP A 138 22.11 3.92 -20.10
N ILE A 139 21.21 3.76 -19.12
CA ILE A 139 19.77 3.75 -19.31
C ILE A 139 19.12 4.68 -18.30
N VAL A 140 18.22 5.53 -18.78
CA VAL A 140 17.35 6.37 -17.95
C VAL A 140 15.91 5.90 -18.14
N ILE A 141 15.26 5.49 -17.04
CA ILE A 141 13.87 5.08 -17.05
C ILE A 141 13.03 6.19 -16.42
N SER A 142 12.01 6.61 -17.11
CA SER A 142 10.99 7.54 -16.62
C SER A 142 9.61 6.94 -16.83
N GLY A 143 8.59 7.49 -16.16
CA GLY A 143 7.23 6.99 -16.32
C GLY A 143 6.18 8.07 -16.13
N GLN A 144 4.97 7.78 -16.57
CA GLN A 144 3.78 8.59 -16.36
C GLN A 144 2.68 7.72 -15.79
N ILE A 145 2.04 8.16 -14.71
CA ILE A 145 0.95 7.48 -14.03
C ILE A 145 -0.37 8.16 -14.40
N PHE A 146 -1.24 7.45 -15.11
CA PHE A 146 -2.57 7.95 -15.50
C PHE A 146 -3.65 7.49 -14.54
N GLU A 147 -3.47 6.31 -13.93
CA GLU A 147 -4.36 5.75 -12.92
C GLU A 147 -3.54 5.03 -11.84
N PHE A 148 -3.92 5.23 -10.61
CA PHE A 148 -3.42 4.52 -9.44
C PHE A 148 -4.51 4.62 -8.39
N ALA A 149 -5.37 3.59 -8.34
CA ALA A 149 -6.60 3.66 -7.59
C ALA A 149 -6.80 2.43 -6.70
N ALA A 150 -7.35 2.68 -5.50
CA ALA A 150 -7.79 1.66 -4.56
C ALA A 150 -9.16 2.07 -4.02
N ASN A 151 -10.17 1.24 -4.21
CA ASN A 151 -11.51 1.49 -3.70
C ASN A 151 -12.01 0.30 -2.89
N ALA A 152 -12.72 0.58 -1.81
CA ALA A 152 -13.35 -0.43 -0.98
C ALA A 152 -14.82 -0.06 -0.76
N LYS A 153 -15.71 -1.02 -0.92
CA LYS A 153 -17.15 -0.84 -0.68
C LYS A 153 -17.63 -1.84 0.37
N SER A 154 -17.97 -1.33 1.54
CA SER A 154 -18.56 -2.15 2.59
C SER A 154 -19.97 -2.58 2.23
N ARG A 155 -20.26 -3.86 2.45
CA ARG A 155 -21.55 -4.52 2.28
C ARG A 155 -21.94 -5.20 3.59
N MET A 156 -23.17 -5.69 3.69
CA MET A 156 -23.54 -6.53 4.80
C MET A 156 -22.67 -7.81 4.80
N PHE A 157 -21.88 -8.00 5.86
CA PHE A 157 -20.97 -9.14 6.07
C PHE A 157 -19.73 -9.22 5.18
N SER A 158 -19.44 -8.22 4.34
CA SER A 158 -18.21 -8.22 3.54
C SER A 158 -17.81 -6.82 3.09
N THR A 159 -16.56 -6.70 2.62
CA THR A 159 -16.08 -5.51 1.92
C THR A 159 -15.47 -5.94 0.60
N TYR A 160 -15.94 -5.36 -0.49
CA TYR A 160 -15.38 -5.55 -1.82
C TYR A 160 -14.30 -4.51 -2.08
N ILE A 161 -13.11 -4.97 -2.44
CA ILE A 161 -11.93 -4.14 -2.67
C ILE A 161 -11.55 -4.25 -4.14
N THR A 162 -11.23 -3.12 -4.76
CA THR A 162 -10.72 -3.05 -6.13
C THR A 162 -9.47 -2.20 -6.16
N THR A 163 -8.48 -2.62 -6.91
CA THR A 163 -7.28 -1.84 -7.19
C THR A 163 -7.04 -1.80 -8.69
N SER A 164 -6.56 -0.67 -9.18
CA SER A 164 -6.20 -0.51 -10.59
C SER A 164 -5.03 0.44 -10.75
N ASN A 165 -4.26 0.22 -11.81
CA ASN A 165 -3.23 1.14 -12.25
C ASN A 165 -3.16 1.20 -13.77
N LYS A 166 -2.74 2.35 -14.27
CA LYS A 166 -2.42 2.59 -15.68
C LYS A 166 -1.22 3.52 -15.76
N LEU A 167 -0.18 3.06 -16.43
CA LEU A 167 1.05 3.83 -16.54
C LEU A 167 1.75 3.58 -17.87
N THR A 168 2.62 4.51 -18.25
CA THR A 168 3.56 4.33 -19.36
C THR A 168 4.97 4.43 -18.80
N ILE A 169 5.81 3.44 -19.09
CA ILE A 169 7.23 3.42 -18.75
C ILE A 169 8.04 3.64 -20.02
N THR A 170 8.97 4.57 -19.98
CA THR A 170 9.87 4.91 -21.10
C THR A 170 11.32 4.73 -20.64
N ALA A 171 12.04 3.86 -21.32
CA ALA A 171 13.47 3.68 -21.18
C ALA A 171 14.20 4.43 -22.29
N ARG A 172 15.06 5.38 -21.95
CA ARG A 172 16.00 6.05 -22.87
C ARG A 172 17.36 5.40 -22.73
N ASN A 173 17.91 4.96 -23.84
CA ASN A 173 19.22 4.34 -23.92
C ASN A 173 20.25 5.41 -24.35
N ASN A 174 21.16 5.78 -23.46
CA ASN A 174 22.14 6.81 -23.75
C ASN A 174 23.27 6.31 -24.69
N VAL A 175 23.50 5.00 -24.73
CA VAL A 175 24.54 4.39 -25.56
C VAL A 175 24.27 4.56 -27.07
N ASP A 176 23.03 4.35 -27.50
CA ASP A 176 22.62 4.40 -28.90
C ASP A 176 21.52 5.42 -29.21
N ARG A 177 21.13 6.22 -28.18
CA ARG A 177 20.08 7.23 -28.24
C ARG A 177 18.70 6.71 -28.61
N SER A 178 18.46 5.42 -28.50
CA SER A 178 17.15 4.80 -28.72
C SER A 178 16.24 4.99 -27.51
N SER A 179 14.94 4.83 -27.73
CA SER A 179 13.93 4.88 -26.68
C SER A 179 12.91 3.76 -26.88
N THR A 180 12.51 3.17 -25.77
CA THR A 180 11.46 2.13 -25.75
C THR A 180 10.40 2.54 -24.74
N SER A 181 9.14 2.59 -25.17
CA SER A 181 7.99 2.90 -24.31
C SER A 181 7.02 1.75 -24.25
N ARG A 182 6.46 1.51 -23.06
CA ARG A 182 5.42 0.50 -22.82
C ARG A 182 4.30 1.09 -21.99
N SER A 183 3.07 0.93 -22.46
CA SER A 183 1.87 1.25 -21.69
C SER A 183 1.34 -0.02 -21.04
N LEU A 184 1.06 0.07 -19.76
CA LEU A 184 0.71 -1.05 -18.90
C LEU A 184 -0.55 -0.70 -18.10
N GLU A 185 -1.41 -1.68 -17.93
CA GLU A 185 -2.62 -1.57 -17.12
C GLU A 185 -2.71 -2.81 -16.22
N GLY A 186 -3.07 -2.60 -14.96
CA GLY A 186 -3.30 -3.67 -13.99
C GLY A 186 -4.58 -3.41 -13.20
N ALA A 187 -5.31 -4.47 -12.89
CA ALA A 187 -6.45 -4.40 -12.02
C ALA A 187 -6.58 -5.71 -11.23
N GLN A 188 -6.95 -5.58 -9.95
CA GLN A 188 -7.24 -6.72 -9.09
C GLN A 188 -8.44 -6.42 -8.22
N THR A 189 -9.11 -7.49 -7.77
CA THR A 189 -10.28 -7.39 -6.89
C THR A 189 -10.19 -8.45 -5.80
N ASP A 190 -10.71 -8.13 -4.63
CA ASP A 190 -10.83 -9.07 -3.53
C ASP A 190 -12.12 -8.80 -2.73
N THR A 191 -12.57 -9.79 -1.96
CA THR A 191 -13.71 -9.65 -1.06
C THR A 191 -13.34 -10.24 0.30
N VAL A 192 -13.34 -9.40 1.32
CA VAL A 192 -12.98 -9.78 2.69
C VAL A 192 -14.20 -9.70 3.60
N VAL A 193 -14.26 -10.59 4.60
CA VAL A 193 -15.33 -10.57 5.63
C VAL A 193 -15.07 -9.42 6.60
N TRP A 194 -13.85 -9.32 7.10
CA TRP A 194 -13.39 -8.25 7.99
C TRP A 194 -12.38 -7.40 7.26
N PHE A 195 -12.72 -6.14 7.06
CA PHE A 195 -11.84 -5.20 6.37
C PHE A 195 -10.70 -4.76 7.28
N SER A 196 -9.49 -4.82 6.74
CA SER A 196 -8.32 -4.16 7.28
C SER A 196 -7.65 -3.29 6.20
N GLU A 197 -6.88 -2.31 6.60
CA GLU A 197 -6.06 -1.53 5.65
C GLU A 197 -4.98 -2.40 4.97
N ASP A 198 -4.54 -3.47 5.65
CA ASP A 198 -3.58 -4.42 5.09
C ASP A 198 -4.14 -5.19 3.88
N ASP A 199 -5.44 -5.39 3.80
CA ASP A 199 -6.07 -6.01 2.63
C ASP A 199 -5.91 -5.11 1.40
N VAL A 200 -6.13 -3.79 1.57
CA VAL A 200 -5.92 -2.81 0.50
C VAL A 200 -4.45 -2.73 0.11
N LYS A 201 -3.54 -2.67 1.10
CA LYS A 201 -2.08 -2.65 0.86
C LYS A 201 -1.62 -3.86 0.06
N LYS A 202 -2.03 -5.07 0.48
CA LYS A 202 -1.69 -6.33 -0.20
C LYS A 202 -2.16 -6.33 -1.65
N LEU A 203 -3.44 -5.97 -1.87
CA LEU A 203 -4.02 -5.98 -3.21
C LEU A 203 -3.36 -4.93 -4.11
N MET A 204 -3.10 -3.73 -3.60
CA MET A 204 -2.41 -2.67 -4.33
C MET A 204 -0.96 -3.07 -4.65
N THR A 205 -0.24 -3.62 -3.67
CA THR A 205 1.12 -4.14 -3.86
C THR A 205 1.15 -5.22 -4.94
N ALA A 206 0.19 -6.14 -4.92
CA ALA A 206 0.07 -7.19 -5.94
C ALA A 206 -0.20 -6.60 -7.33
N THR A 207 -1.08 -5.59 -7.43
CA THR A 207 -1.39 -4.91 -8.69
C THR A 207 -0.17 -4.20 -9.27
N VAL A 208 0.60 -3.47 -8.44
CA VAL A 208 1.83 -2.79 -8.87
C VAL A 208 2.88 -3.81 -9.29
N LYS A 209 3.09 -4.85 -8.47
CA LYS A 209 4.06 -5.91 -8.76
C LYS A 209 3.77 -6.60 -10.09
N ASP A 210 2.51 -7.02 -10.32
CA ASP A 210 2.10 -7.66 -11.57
C ASP A 210 2.36 -6.77 -12.80
N THR A 211 2.09 -5.48 -12.68
CA THR A 211 2.34 -4.52 -13.76
C THR A 211 3.84 -4.34 -14.05
N LEU A 212 4.68 -4.27 -13.01
CA LEU A 212 6.13 -4.17 -13.16
C LEU A 212 6.73 -5.48 -13.69
N ASP A 213 6.23 -6.64 -13.25
CA ASP A 213 6.67 -7.95 -13.75
C ASP A 213 6.36 -8.10 -15.24
N ARG A 214 5.20 -7.60 -15.71
CA ARG A 214 4.88 -7.55 -17.15
C ARG A 214 5.82 -6.62 -17.91
N TYR A 215 6.17 -5.45 -17.35
CA TYR A 215 7.17 -4.59 -17.97
C TYR A 215 8.50 -5.31 -18.17
N LEU A 216 8.97 -6.04 -17.15
CA LEU A 216 10.21 -6.82 -17.25
C LEU A 216 10.12 -7.98 -18.23
N ALA A 217 8.97 -8.66 -18.31
CA ALA A 217 8.74 -9.74 -19.27
C ALA A 217 8.70 -9.24 -20.72
N ASP A 218 8.13 -8.04 -20.94
CA ASP A 218 7.99 -7.42 -22.26
C ASP A 218 9.27 -6.71 -22.76
N THR A 219 10.29 -6.65 -21.91
CA THR A 219 11.54 -5.96 -22.23
C THR A 219 12.76 -6.81 -21.86
N THR A 220 13.88 -6.53 -22.52
CA THR A 220 15.16 -7.18 -22.25
C THR A 220 16.29 -6.17 -22.40
N ILE A 221 17.45 -6.47 -21.80
CA ILE A 221 18.67 -5.69 -22.03
C ILE A 221 19.54 -6.38 -23.07
N SER A 222 19.86 -5.67 -24.13
CA SER A 222 20.80 -6.08 -25.15
C SER A 222 21.72 -4.91 -25.49
N GLN A 223 23.04 -5.15 -25.53
CA GLN A 223 24.04 -4.13 -25.86
C GLN A 223 23.90 -2.86 -24.98
N ARG A 224 23.73 -3.03 -23.67
CA ARG A 224 23.53 -1.97 -22.67
C ARG A 224 22.30 -1.07 -22.96
N ALA A 225 21.31 -1.56 -23.68
CA ALA A 225 20.09 -0.86 -24.02
C ALA A 225 18.85 -1.71 -23.73
N VAL A 226 17.76 -1.09 -23.27
CA VAL A 226 16.46 -1.75 -23.11
C VAL A 226 15.83 -1.92 -24.49
N ARG A 227 15.41 -3.12 -24.79
CA ARG A 227 14.74 -3.53 -26.03
C ARG A 227 13.44 -4.24 -25.73
N PRO A 228 12.48 -4.25 -26.66
CA PRO A 228 11.35 -5.16 -26.56
C PRO A 228 11.86 -6.62 -26.55
N SER A 229 11.28 -7.45 -25.66
CA SER A 229 11.44 -8.90 -25.75
C SER A 229 10.71 -9.37 -27.03
N ARG A 230 11.33 -10.24 -27.80
CA ARG A 230 10.74 -10.80 -29.03
C ARG A 230 9.74 -11.88 -28.70
#